data_6cae97125dee21837d27dd84825ec30b
#
_entry.id   6cae97125dee21837d27dd84825ec30b
#
_cell.length_a   1.000
_cell.length_b   1.000
_cell.length_c   1.000
_cell.angle_alpha   90.00
_cell.angle_beta   90.00
_cell.angle_gamma   90.00
#
_symmetry.space_group_name_H-M   'P 1'
#
loop_
_entity.id
_entity.type
_entity.pdbx_description
1 polymer ?
#
loop_
_entity_poly.entity_id
_entity_poly.type
_entity_poly.pdbx_seq_one_letter_code
_entity_poly.pdbx_strand_id
1 'polypeptide(L)'
;MPLTERMDFKAVLQKGNRVQLPKLVRWQFKLETSQVLKVTVTAVNVFGGWETFYGKMDKSGRMTIPKLALKQLQSRRRELQSLTGAVLEVRLEPA
;
A
#
# COMPACT_ATOMS: atom_id res chain seq x y z
N MET A 1 4.03 19.76 -3.41
CA MET A 1 5.37 19.20 -3.65
C MET A 1 5.26 17.70 -3.79
N PRO A 2 6.00 17.09 -4.74
CA PRO A 2 6.01 15.64 -4.80
C PRO A 2 6.60 15.05 -3.52
N LEU A 3 6.34 13.78 -3.31
CA LEU A 3 6.89 13.07 -2.16
C LEU A 3 8.41 13.04 -2.27
N THR A 4 9.10 13.59 -1.30
CA THR A 4 10.58 13.63 -1.25
C THR A 4 11.15 12.79 -0.12
N GLU A 5 10.30 12.30 0.77
CA GLU A 5 10.70 11.53 1.95
C GLU A 5 9.85 10.28 2.06
N ARG A 6 10.33 9.34 2.87
CA ARG A 6 9.56 8.17 3.23
C ARG A 6 8.39 8.55 4.14
N MET A 7 7.23 7.99 3.85
CA MET A 7 6.05 8.17 4.68
C MET A 7 5.44 6.80 4.96
N ASP A 8 5.18 6.52 6.23
CA ASP A 8 4.57 5.26 6.66
C ASP A 8 3.16 5.53 7.18
N PHE A 9 2.22 4.65 6.83
CA PHE A 9 0.87 4.68 7.38
C PHE A 9 0.27 3.28 7.38
N LYS A 10 -0.83 3.12 8.10
CA LYS A 10 -1.58 1.87 8.13
C LYS A 10 -2.88 2.05 7.37
N ALA A 11 -3.28 1.03 6.63
CA ALA A 11 -4.52 1.06 5.87
C ALA A 11 -5.15 -0.33 5.85
N VAL A 12 -6.47 -0.37 5.80
CA VAL A 12 -7.21 -1.62 5.65
C VAL A 12 -7.29 -1.95 4.17
N LEU A 13 -6.96 -3.19 3.81
CA LEU A 13 -7.07 -3.65 2.43
C LEU A 13 -8.55 -3.76 2.06
N GLN A 14 -8.95 -2.99 1.06
CA GLN A 14 -10.32 -2.94 0.58
C GLN A 14 -10.54 -3.96 -0.53
N LYS A 15 -11.81 -4.26 -0.78
CA LYS A 15 -12.22 -5.10 -1.90
C LYS A 15 -11.64 -4.53 -3.20
N GLY A 16 -11.16 -5.41 -4.07
CA GLY A 16 -10.47 -5.00 -5.29
C GLY A 16 -8.99 -4.73 -5.11
N ASN A 17 -8.42 -5.19 -4.00
CA ASN A 17 -6.98 -5.09 -3.71
C ASN A 17 -6.50 -3.64 -3.63
N ARG A 18 -7.32 -2.76 -3.07
CA ARG A 18 -7.01 -1.34 -2.98
C ARG A 18 -6.84 -0.91 -1.55
N VAL A 19 -5.97 0.07 -1.35
CA VAL A 19 -5.80 0.77 -0.08
C VAL A 19 -6.05 2.25 -0.28
N GLN A 20 -6.67 2.88 0.71
CA GLN A 20 -6.93 4.32 0.69
C GLN A 20 -5.74 5.06 1.26
N LEU A 21 -5.15 5.96 0.50
CA LEU A 21 -4.14 6.87 1.03
C LEU A 21 -4.81 7.91 1.92
N PRO A 22 -4.31 8.16 3.13
CA PRO A 22 -4.90 9.16 4.02
C PRO A 22 -4.93 10.54 3.36
N LYS A 23 -6.02 11.24 3.55
CA LYS A 23 -6.20 12.58 2.97
C LYS A 23 -5.08 13.53 3.38
N LEU A 24 -4.66 13.47 4.64
CA LEU A 24 -3.58 14.30 5.14
C LEU A 24 -2.26 14.03 4.41
N VAL A 25 -1.96 12.75 4.13
CA VAL A 25 -0.75 12.38 3.40
C VAL A 25 -0.81 12.93 1.98
N ARG A 26 -1.93 12.74 1.30
CA ARG A 26 -2.10 13.25 -0.07
C ARG A 26 -1.95 14.76 -0.14
N TRP A 27 -2.48 15.43 0.85
CA TRP A 27 -2.47 16.90 0.94
C TRP A 27 -1.08 17.44 1.27
N GLN A 28 -0.46 16.89 2.31
CA GLN A 28 0.83 17.35 2.81
C GLN A 28 1.91 17.23 1.75
N PHE A 29 1.90 16.15 0.97
CA PHE A 29 2.91 15.90 -0.03
C PHE A 29 2.44 16.20 -1.45
N LYS A 30 1.23 16.73 -1.61
CA LYS A 30 0.65 17.10 -2.90
C LYS A 30 0.75 15.97 -3.92
N LEU A 31 0.36 14.78 -3.49
CA LEU A 31 0.42 13.60 -4.34
C LEU A 31 -0.53 13.72 -5.51
N GLU A 32 -0.06 13.37 -6.68
CA GLU A 32 -0.83 13.42 -7.92
C GLU A 32 -1.03 12.03 -8.50
N THR A 33 -2.10 11.86 -9.29
CA THR A 33 -2.42 10.57 -9.89
C THR A 33 -1.38 10.11 -10.92
N SER A 34 -0.63 11.03 -11.49
CA SER A 34 0.42 10.69 -12.46
C SER A 34 1.75 10.32 -11.82
N GLN A 35 1.91 10.56 -10.53
CA GLN A 35 3.16 10.34 -9.84
C GLN A 35 3.35 8.85 -9.54
N VAL A 36 4.48 8.28 -9.97
CA VAL A 36 4.86 6.92 -9.62
C VAL A 36 5.53 6.94 -8.25
N LEU A 37 5.08 6.07 -7.37
CA LEU A 37 5.64 5.94 -6.02
C LEU A 37 6.19 4.53 -5.83
N LYS A 38 7.26 4.43 -5.06
CA LYS A 38 7.73 3.14 -4.58
C LYS A 38 6.95 2.79 -3.34
N VAL A 39 6.27 1.65 -3.36
CA VAL A 39 5.35 1.24 -2.29
C VAL A 39 5.85 -0.06 -1.69
N THR A 40 6.02 -0.07 -0.38
CA THR A 40 6.41 -1.28 0.35
C THR A 40 5.31 -1.58 1.36
N VAL A 41 4.79 -2.81 1.33
CA VAL A 41 3.67 -3.21 2.18
C VAL A 41 4.00 -4.46 2.97
N THR A 42 3.44 -4.54 4.19
CA THR A 42 3.45 -5.75 4.98
C THR A 42 2.13 -5.85 5.72
N ALA A 43 1.68 -7.07 5.97
CA ALA A 43 0.48 -7.28 6.78
C ALA A 43 0.87 -7.23 8.26
N VAL A 44 0.12 -6.45 9.03
CA VAL A 44 0.29 -6.42 10.48
C VAL A 44 -0.05 -7.81 11.03
N ASN A 45 0.72 -8.30 11.97
CA ASN A 45 0.56 -9.63 12.60
C ASN A 45 0.97 -10.80 11.69
N VAL A 46 1.74 -10.55 10.65
CA VAL A 46 2.29 -11.60 9.80
C VAL A 46 3.81 -11.54 9.89
N PHE A 47 4.42 -12.65 10.26
CA PHE A 47 5.87 -12.79 10.16
C PHE A 47 6.23 -13.02 8.71
N GLY A 48 7.18 -12.28 8.17
CA GLY A 48 7.63 -12.61 6.83
C GLY A 48 8.02 -11.45 6.01
N GLY A 49 8.16 -10.33 6.31
CA GLY A 49 8.79 -9.30 5.51
C GLY A 49 7.83 -8.52 4.64
N TRP A 50 8.42 -7.76 3.76
CA TRP A 50 7.75 -6.70 3.02
C TRP A 50 7.75 -7.02 1.53
N GLU A 51 6.70 -6.60 0.84
CA GLU A 51 6.65 -6.64 -0.61
C GLU A 51 6.69 -5.24 -1.17
N THR A 52 7.48 -5.05 -2.22
CA THR A 52 7.68 -3.74 -2.84
C THR A 52 7.14 -3.74 -4.26
N PHE A 53 6.45 -2.68 -4.63
CA PHE A 53 5.99 -2.46 -5.99
C PHE A 53 5.98 -0.97 -6.30
N TYR A 54 5.80 -0.64 -7.58
CA TYR A 54 5.67 0.75 -8.02
C TYR A 54 4.24 0.98 -8.48
N GLY A 55 3.64 2.05 -8.03
CA GLY A 55 2.24 2.30 -8.35
C GLY A 55 1.89 3.77 -8.37
N LYS A 56 0.69 4.03 -8.84
CA LYS A 56 0.11 5.37 -8.90
C LYS A 56 -1.22 5.38 -8.16
N MET A 57 -1.53 6.52 -7.55
CA MET A 57 -2.80 6.74 -6.91
C MET A 57 -3.88 7.01 -7.97
N ASP A 58 -5.09 6.50 -7.77
CA ASP A 58 -6.21 6.84 -8.64
C ASP A 58 -6.86 8.15 -8.20
N LYS A 59 -7.90 8.57 -8.93
CA LYS A 59 -8.58 9.85 -8.67
C LYS A 59 -9.26 9.91 -7.30
N SER A 60 -9.61 8.75 -6.73
CA SER A 60 -10.24 8.68 -5.42
C SER A 60 -9.23 8.64 -4.28
N GLY A 61 -7.94 8.65 -4.61
CA GLY A 61 -6.87 8.56 -3.61
C GLY A 61 -6.57 7.16 -3.15
N ARG A 62 -6.98 6.15 -3.92
CA ARG A 62 -6.70 4.76 -3.63
C ARG A 62 -5.58 4.26 -4.52
N MET A 63 -4.88 3.26 -4.04
CA MET A 63 -3.82 2.61 -4.80
C MET A 63 -4.10 1.12 -4.85
N THR A 64 -4.03 0.54 -6.04
CA THR A 64 -4.21 -0.89 -6.22
C THR A 64 -2.91 -1.61 -5.95
N ILE A 65 -2.96 -2.63 -5.09
CA ILE A 65 -1.81 -3.47 -4.81
C ILE A 65 -1.80 -4.62 -5.82
N PRO A 66 -0.67 -4.87 -6.50
CA PRO A 66 -0.60 -5.96 -7.47
C PRO A 66 -0.92 -7.31 -6.84
N LYS A 67 -1.60 -8.16 -7.59
CA LYS A 67 -1.96 -9.50 -7.11
C LYS A 67 -0.75 -10.30 -6.67
N LEU A 68 0.37 -10.15 -7.36
CA LEU A 68 1.59 -10.86 -7.01
C LEU A 68 2.09 -10.48 -5.62
N ALA A 69 2.09 -9.19 -5.29
CA ALA A 69 2.51 -8.73 -3.97
C ALA A 69 1.59 -9.29 -2.87
N LEU A 70 0.27 -9.26 -3.09
CA LEU A 70 -0.69 -9.81 -2.14
C LEU A 70 -0.52 -11.31 -1.99
N LYS A 71 -0.27 -12.01 -3.09
CA LYS A 71 -0.06 -13.45 -3.07
C LYS A 71 1.18 -13.81 -2.25
N GLN A 72 2.25 -13.04 -2.38
CA GLN A 72 3.46 -13.25 -1.61
C GLN A 72 3.22 -13.01 -0.11
N LEU A 73 2.49 -11.95 0.24
CA LEU A 73 2.13 -11.70 1.63
C LEU A 73 1.24 -12.80 2.19
N GLN A 74 0.26 -13.26 1.41
CA GLN A 74 -0.67 -14.30 1.82
C GLN A 74 0.02 -15.65 2.02
N SER A 75 1.00 -15.97 1.17
CA SER A 75 1.72 -17.24 1.27
C SER A 75 2.52 -17.38 2.58
N ARG A 76 2.82 -16.27 3.23
CA ARG A 76 3.51 -16.24 4.51
C ARG A 76 2.57 -16.41 5.72
N ARG A 77 1.26 -16.44 5.46
CA ARG A 77 0.25 -16.68 6.50
C ARG A 77 -0.05 -18.17 6.56
N ARG A 78 -0.23 -18.67 7.78
CA ARG A 78 -0.65 -20.06 7.99
C ARG A 78 -2.11 -20.29 7.59
N GLU A 79 -2.90 -19.23 7.57
CA GLU A 79 -4.31 -19.29 7.23
C GLU A 79 -4.49 -18.97 5.75
N LEU A 80 -5.38 -19.73 5.09
CA LEU A 80 -5.68 -19.57 3.68
C LEU A 80 -6.75 -18.51 3.43
N GLN A 81 -6.86 -17.53 4.30
CA GLN A 81 -7.86 -16.49 4.17
C GLN A 81 -7.36 -15.33 3.32
N SER A 82 -8.32 -14.68 2.66
CA SER A 82 -8.04 -13.45 1.92
C SER A 82 -7.49 -12.37 2.84
N LEU A 83 -6.62 -11.53 2.31
CA LEU A 83 -6.11 -10.37 3.04
C LEU A 83 -7.11 -9.21 3.08
N THR A 84 -8.24 -9.30 2.36
CA THR A 84 -9.28 -8.26 2.37
C THR A 84 -9.76 -8.04 3.80
N GLY A 85 -9.76 -6.79 4.23
CA GLY A 85 -10.09 -6.44 5.61
C GLY A 85 -8.90 -6.45 6.56
N ALA A 86 -7.77 -6.98 6.14
CA ALA A 86 -6.56 -6.97 6.97
C ALA A 86 -5.94 -5.57 7.01
N VAL A 87 -5.30 -5.25 8.13
CA VAL A 87 -4.56 -4.00 8.26
C VAL A 87 -3.17 -4.20 7.65
N LEU A 88 -2.82 -3.34 6.73
CA LEU A 88 -1.50 -3.34 6.11
C LEU A 88 -0.73 -2.12 6.58
N GLU A 89 0.55 -2.31 6.80
CA GLU A 89 1.46 -1.19 6.98
C GLU A 89 2.05 -0.84 5.63
N VAL A 90 1.91 0.42 5.25
CA VAL A 90 2.27 0.89 3.91
C VAL A 90 3.36 1.95 4.04
N ARG A 91 4.42 1.77 3.28
CA ARG A 91 5.52 2.73 3.20
C ARG A 91 5.56 3.30 1.78
N LEU A 92 5.48 4.62 1.69
CA LEU A 92 5.62 5.33 0.41
C LEU A 92 6.99 5.99 0.36
N GLU A 93 7.64 5.84 -0.77
CA GLU A 93 8.93 6.48 -1.03
C GLU A 93 8.93 7.04 -2.45
N PRO A 94 9.77 8.05 -2.72
CA PRO A 94 9.96 8.52 -4.10
C PRO A 94 10.46 7.36 -4.97
N ALA A 95 9.93 7.29 -6.16
CA ALA A 95 10.35 6.25 -7.11
C ALA A 95 11.73 6.55 -7.69
#